data_30c8163241edc8bb7b3d0b59553be291
#
_entry.id   30c8163241edc8bb7b3d0b59553be291
#
_cell.length_a   1.000
_cell.length_b   1.000
_cell.length_c   1.000
_cell.angle_alpha   90.00
_cell.angle_beta   90.00
_cell.angle_gamma   90.00
#
_symmetry.space_group_name_H-M   'P 1'
#
loop_
_entity.id
_entity.type
_entity.pdbx_description
1 polymer ?
#
loop_
_entity_poly.entity_id
_entity_poly.type
_entity_poly.pdbx_seq_one_letter_code
_entity_poly.pdbx_strand_id
1 'polypeptide(L)'
;LSDETPEGKSIIELGRENGHRMRDLNTTGAHMIKFTAETKCSGVDLQDGTQIRKGAFDAIRKIVENAGNKFPKEIEEVIAVITSNGGTPLVVCVNQKVTGVIELQDIIKPGIQERFERLRRMGVKTVMVTGDNPLTAKYIAEKAGVDDFIAEAKPEDKMEYIKKEQQAGKLV
;
A
#
# COMPACT_ATOMS: atom_id res chain seq x y z
N LEU A 1 -15.57 4.10 -4.05
CA LEU A 1 -15.93 5.06 -5.10
C LEU A 1 -15.43 6.49 -4.82
N SER A 2 -15.14 6.85 -3.58
CA SER A 2 -14.53 8.14 -3.23
C SER A 2 -13.02 8.18 -3.40
N ASP A 3 -12.41 7.05 -3.67
CA ASP A 3 -10.98 6.85 -3.74
C ASP A 3 -10.61 6.49 -5.19
N GLU A 4 -10.17 7.50 -5.94
CA GLU A 4 -9.75 7.36 -7.35
C GLU A 4 -8.29 6.91 -7.48
N THR A 5 -7.63 6.61 -6.35
CA THR A 5 -6.27 6.09 -6.34
C THR A 5 -6.20 4.68 -6.97
N PRO A 6 -5.03 4.23 -7.42
CA PRO A 6 -4.83 2.85 -7.89
C PRO A 6 -5.27 1.81 -6.86
N GLU A 7 -4.98 2.07 -5.58
CA GLU A 7 -5.38 1.23 -4.44
C GLU A 7 -6.90 1.15 -4.31
N GLY A 8 -7.58 2.28 -4.41
CA GLY A 8 -9.04 2.33 -4.37
C GLY A 8 -9.69 1.53 -5.51
N LYS A 9 -9.12 1.62 -6.71
CA LYS A 9 -9.57 0.85 -7.88
C LYS A 9 -9.36 -0.65 -7.69
N SER A 10 -8.22 -1.08 -7.17
CA SER A 10 -7.94 -2.51 -6.92
C SER A 10 -8.88 -3.12 -5.87
N ILE A 11 -9.27 -2.36 -4.84
CA ILE A 11 -10.26 -2.79 -3.85
C ILE A 11 -11.65 -2.98 -4.50
N ILE A 12 -12.03 -2.11 -5.42
CA ILE A 12 -13.30 -2.24 -6.15
C ILE A 12 -13.27 -3.50 -7.01
N GLU A 13 -12.16 -3.78 -7.68
CA GLU A 13 -11.98 -4.97 -8.52
C GLU A 13 -12.07 -6.24 -7.68
N LEU A 14 -11.38 -6.31 -6.55
CA LEU A 14 -11.50 -7.39 -5.58
C LEU A 14 -12.94 -7.60 -5.12
N GLY A 15 -13.68 -6.51 -4.86
CA GLY A 15 -15.08 -6.58 -4.50
C GLY A 15 -15.95 -7.20 -5.62
N ARG A 16 -15.70 -6.84 -6.88
CA ARG A 16 -16.40 -7.40 -8.03
C ARG A 16 -16.11 -8.89 -8.23
N GLU A 17 -14.85 -9.30 -8.10
CA GLU A 17 -14.42 -10.71 -8.18
C GLU A 17 -15.11 -11.57 -7.12
N ASN A 18 -15.34 -11.01 -5.94
CA ASN A 18 -16.09 -11.65 -4.85
C ASN A 18 -17.62 -11.52 -4.98
N GLY A 19 -18.13 -11.10 -6.15
CA GLY A 19 -19.55 -11.06 -6.44
C GLY A 19 -20.30 -9.86 -5.85
N HIS A 20 -19.59 -8.87 -5.29
CA HIS A 20 -20.21 -7.66 -4.75
C HIS A 20 -20.57 -6.68 -5.89
N ARG A 21 -21.83 -6.30 -5.98
CA ARG A 21 -22.27 -5.26 -6.92
C ARG A 21 -21.96 -3.88 -6.38
N MET A 22 -21.44 -3.01 -7.22
CA MET A 22 -21.29 -1.60 -6.88
C MET A 22 -22.68 -0.97 -6.68
N ARG A 23 -22.86 -0.34 -5.53
CA ARG A 23 -24.00 0.56 -5.30
C ARG A 23 -23.62 1.96 -5.76
N ASP A 24 -24.49 2.61 -6.49
CA ASP A 24 -24.29 4.02 -6.85
C ASP A 24 -24.61 4.89 -5.63
N LEU A 25 -23.54 5.27 -4.90
CA LEU A 25 -23.68 6.10 -3.69
C LEU A 25 -24.06 7.56 -4.01
N ASN A 26 -23.90 8.00 -5.26
CA ASN A 26 -24.29 9.35 -5.66
C ASN A 26 -25.81 9.54 -5.64
N THR A 27 -26.58 8.47 -5.85
CA THR A 27 -28.04 8.51 -5.77
C THR A 27 -28.56 8.42 -4.34
N THR A 28 -27.71 8.13 -3.36
CA THR A 28 -28.10 7.92 -1.95
C THR A 28 -27.76 9.10 -1.04
N GLY A 29 -27.28 10.24 -1.58
CA GLY A 29 -26.90 11.41 -0.78
C GLY A 29 -25.78 11.17 0.23
N ALA A 30 -24.92 10.22 -0.05
CA ALA A 30 -23.77 9.89 0.80
C ALA A 30 -22.70 11.00 0.73
N HIS A 31 -22.15 11.39 1.89
CA HIS A 31 -21.04 12.34 1.98
C HIS A 31 -19.70 11.59 1.91
N MET A 32 -18.91 11.87 0.88
CA MET A 32 -17.60 11.23 0.64
C MET A 32 -16.48 11.97 1.35
N ILE A 33 -15.64 11.23 2.07
CA ILE A 33 -14.43 11.73 2.71
C ILE A 33 -13.23 11.28 1.89
N LYS A 34 -12.57 12.24 1.25
CA LYS A 34 -11.38 11.97 0.41
C LYS A 34 -10.17 11.67 1.28
N PHE A 35 -9.28 10.83 0.77
CA PHE A 35 -7.99 10.58 1.38
C PHE A 35 -7.12 11.85 1.35
N THR A 36 -6.45 12.12 2.47
CA THR A 36 -5.39 13.13 2.55
C THR A 36 -4.16 12.54 3.22
N ALA A 37 -2.97 13.06 2.89
CA ALA A 37 -1.73 12.62 3.51
C ALA A 37 -1.70 12.90 5.04
N GLU A 38 -2.43 13.90 5.49
CA GLU A 38 -2.55 14.27 6.90
C GLU A 38 -3.43 13.29 7.66
N THR A 39 -4.63 13.01 7.15
CA THR A 39 -5.59 12.11 7.81
C THR A 39 -5.27 10.64 7.59
N LYS A 40 -4.56 10.30 6.52
CA LYS A 40 -4.26 8.92 6.08
C LYS A 40 -5.48 8.00 6.08
N CYS A 41 -6.64 8.58 5.81
CA CYS A 41 -7.95 7.93 5.90
C CYS A 41 -8.88 8.47 4.83
N SER A 42 -9.72 7.60 4.29
CA SER A 42 -10.84 7.95 3.41
C SER A 42 -12.11 7.26 3.90
N GLY A 43 -13.27 7.69 3.43
CA GLY A 43 -14.50 7.05 3.88
C GLY A 43 -15.76 7.64 3.29
N VAL A 44 -16.87 7.25 3.86
CA VAL A 44 -18.21 7.72 3.48
C VAL A 44 -19.11 7.78 4.70
N ASP A 45 -19.93 8.82 4.76
CA ASP A 45 -21.03 8.95 5.70
C ASP A 45 -22.34 8.76 4.93
N LEU A 46 -23.10 7.73 5.29
CA LEU A 46 -24.38 7.41 4.67
C LEU A 46 -25.51 8.21 5.32
N GLN A 47 -26.64 8.36 4.63
CA GLN A 47 -27.80 9.10 5.13
C GLN A 47 -28.44 8.48 6.39
N ASP A 48 -28.27 7.18 6.58
CA ASP A 48 -28.74 6.47 7.78
C ASP A 48 -27.86 6.68 9.01
N GLY A 49 -26.84 7.54 8.91
CA GLY A 49 -25.86 7.80 9.96
C GLY A 49 -24.71 6.82 10.01
N THR A 50 -24.67 5.82 9.14
CA THR A 50 -23.55 4.87 9.08
C THR A 50 -22.29 5.56 8.57
N GLN A 51 -21.22 5.44 9.32
CA GLN A 51 -19.90 5.97 8.97
C GLN A 51 -18.93 4.83 8.63
N ILE A 52 -18.39 4.86 7.43
CA ILE A 52 -17.38 3.87 6.99
C ILE A 52 -16.06 4.59 6.79
N ARG A 53 -14.99 4.07 7.36
CA ARG A 53 -13.63 4.61 7.21
C ARG A 53 -12.66 3.50 6.81
N LYS A 54 -11.73 3.84 5.94
CA LYS A 54 -10.64 2.98 5.49
C LYS A 54 -9.35 3.81 5.53
N GLY A 55 -8.29 3.25 6.07
CA GLY A 55 -7.02 3.97 6.15
C GLY A 55 -5.89 3.20 6.80
N ALA A 56 -4.77 3.92 7.01
CA ALA A 56 -3.62 3.39 7.71
C ALA A 56 -3.99 2.99 9.15
N PHE A 57 -3.28 1.99 9.68
CA PHE A 57 -3.50 1.45 11.02
C PHE A 57 -3.59 2.54 12.09
N ASP A 58 -2.60 3.43 12.16
CA ASP A 58 -2.55 4.48 13.19
C ASP A 58 -3.73 5.47 13.10
N ALA A 59 -4.18 5.76 11.88
CA ALA A 59 -5.31 6.66 11.64
C ALA A 59 -6.62 6.05 12.12
N ILE A 60 -6.88 4.79 11.73
CA ILE A 60 -8.12 4.10 12.14
C ILE A 60 -8.10 3.76 13.64
N ARG A 61 -6.95 3.40 14.20
CA ARG A 61 -6.78 3.17 15.64
C ARG A 61 -7.20 4.40 16.45
N LYS A 62 -6.72 5.58 16.07
CA LYS A 62 -7.13 6.85 16.71
C LYS A 62 -8.63 7.09 16.64
N ILE A 63 -9.26 6.82 15.49
CA ILE A 63 -10.72 6.97 15.32
C ILE A 63 -11.47 6.04 16.28
N VAL A 64 -11.04 4.80 16.39
CA VAL A 64 -11.66 3.78 17.25
C VAL A 64 -11.49 4.11 18.73
N GLU A 65 -10.27 4.44 19.15
CA GLU A 65 -9.93 4.74 20.55
C GLU A 65 -10.55 6.07 21.03
N ASN A 66 -10.57 7.10 20.20
CA ASN A 66 -11.24 8.37 20.51
C ASN A 66 -12.75 8.23 20.71
N ALA A 67 -13.36 7.22 20.13
CA ALA A 67 -14.76 6.87 20.35
C ALA A 67 -14.97 5.98 21.60
N GLY A 68 -13.93 5.73 22.38
CA GLY A 68 -14.00 4.89 23.58
C GLY A 68 -14.00 3.38 23.30
N ASN A 69 -13.78 2.96 22.06
CA ASN A 69 -13.70 1.56 21.69
C ASN A 69 -12.26 1.02 21.83
N LYS A 70 -12.14 -0.28 22.10
CA LYS A 70 -10.82 -0.95 22.07
C LYS A 70 -10.51 -1.44 20.68
N PHE A 71 -9.26 -1.28 20.27
CA PHE A 71 -8.78 -1.88 19.02
C PHE A 71 -8.58 -3.40 19.25
N PRO A 72 -9.11 -4.28 18.35
CA PRO A 72 -9.01 -5.73 18.55
C PRO A 72 -7.56 -6.21 18.36
N LYS A 73 -7.07 -7.05 19.32
CA LYS A 73 -5.70 -7.61 19.26
C LYS A 73 -5.50 -8.53 18.06
N GLU A 74 -6.50 -9.29 17.70
CA GLU A 74 -6.49 -10.20 16.55
C GLU A 74 -6.20 -9.44 15.25
N ILE A 75 -6.71 -8.22 15.15
CA ILE A 75 -6.45 -7.35 13.98
C ILE A 75 -5.02 -6.81 14.01
N GLU A 76 -4.47 -6.48 15.18
CA GLU A 76 -3.06 -6.07 15.30
C GLU A 76 -2.12 -7.20 14.87
N GLU A 77 -2.42 -8.45 15.22
CA GLU A 77 -1.65 -9.61 14.77
C GLU A 77 -1.69 -9.80 13.26
N VAL A 78 -2.88 -9.67 12.65
CA VAL A 78 -3.04 -9.72 11.18
C VAL A 78 -2.24 -8.61 10.51
N ILE A 79 -2.29 -7.38 11.03
CA ILE A 79 -1.53 -6.25 10.51
C ILE A 79 -0.03 -6.52 10.58
N ALA A 80 0.46 -7.09 11.69
CA ALA A 80 1.87 -7.44 11.85
C ALA A 80 2.31 -8.48 10.81
N VAL A 81 1.50 -9.50 10.55
CA VAL A 81 1.77 -10.52 9.52
C VAL A 81 1.80 -9.91 8.12
N ILE A 82 0.81 -9.10 7.75
CA ILE A 82 0.77 -8.42 6.45
C ILE A 82 2.03 -7.56 6.26
N THR A 83 2.38 -6.77 7.28
CA THR A 83 3.56 -5.88 7.21
C THR A 83 4.86 -6.67 7.11
N SER A 84 5.00 -7.78 7.85
CA SER A 84 6.21 -8.63 7.80
C SER A 84 6.39 -9.30 6.43
N ASN A 85 5.29 -9.54 5.71
CA ASN A 85 5.29 -10.07 4.35
C ASN A 85 5.43 -9.00 3.26
N GLY A 86 5.71 -7.74 3.64
CA GLY A 86 5.88 -6.64 2.69
C GLY A 86 4.57 -6.08 2.12
N GLY A 87 3.41 -6.51 2.62
CA GLY A 87 2.11 -5.95 2.26
C GLY A 87 1.81 -4.65 3.01
N THR A 88 0.89 -3.87 2.47
CA THR A 88 0.36 -2.66 3.12
C THR A 88 -1.03 -2.93 3.67
N PRO A 89 -1.22 -2.95 5.00
CA PRO A 89 -2.52 -3.16 5.60
C PRO A 89 -3.36 -1.88 5.57
N LEU A 90 -4.58 -1.95 5.03
CA LEU A 90 -5.60 -0.92 5.15
C LEU A 90 -6.70 -1.42 6.09
N VAL A 91 -6.85 -0.76 7.22
CA VAL A 91 -7.88 -1.10 8.21
C VAL A 91 -9.21 -0.46 7.83
N VAL A 92 -10.28 -1.21 7.98
CA VAL A 92 -11.65 -0.76 7.75
C VAL A 92 -12.43 -0.74 9.06
N CYS A 93 -13.13 0.35 9.33
CA CYS A 93 -14.07 0.43 10.44
C CYS A 93 -15.43 0.97 9.99
N VAL A 94 -16.47 0.51 10.67
CA VAL A 94 -17.85 0.96 10.50
C VAL A 94 -18.34 1.43 11.86
N ASN A 95 -18.85 2.65 11.93
CA ASN A 95 -19.31 3.27 13.19
C ASN A 95 -18.28 3.12 14.32
N GLN A 96 -17.01 3.47 14.01
CA GLN A 96 -15.84 3.42 14.90
C GLN A 96 -15.54 2.02 15.48
N LYS A 97 -16.06 0.96 14.86
CA LYS A 97 -15.70 -0.45 15.20
C LYS A 97 -14.95 -1.06 14.03
N VAL A 98 -13.82 -1.68 14.31
CA VAL A 98 -13.02 -2.36 13.28
C VAL A 98 -13.81 -3.54 12.74
N THR A 99 -13.89 -3.63 11.41
CA THR A 99 -14.61 -4.70 10.69
C THR A 99 -13.67 -5.62 9.93
N GLY A 100 -12.43 -5.18 9.63
CA GLY A 100 -11.46 -6.01 8.95
C GLY A 100 -10.26 -5.23 8.44
N VAL A 101 -9.38 -5.95 7.75
CA VAL A 101 -8.16 -5.43 7.11
C VAL A 101 -8.16 -5.86 5.65
N ILE A 102 -7.77 -4.94 4.78
CA ILE A 102 -7.50 -5.19 3.36
C ILE A 102 -5.99 -5.19 3.20
N GLU A 103 -5.44 -6.27 2.67
CA GLU A 103 -4.03 -6.33 2.32
C GLU A 103 -3.83 -5.80 0.90
N LEU A 104 -2.99 -4.79 0.76
CA LEU A 104 -2.46 -4.36 -0.54
C LEU A 104 -1.08 -4.96 -0.74
N GLN A 105 -0.87 -5.60 -1.87
CA GLN A 105 0.44 -6.13 -2.27
C GLN A 105 0.87 -5.49 -3.58
N ASP A 106 2.15 -5.13 -3.67
CA ASP A 106 2.74 -4.73 -4.93
C ASP A 106 2.84 -5.96 -5.85
N ILE A 107 2.17 -5.86 -7.00
CA ILE A 107 2.22 -6.91 -8.01
C ILE A 107 3.46 -6.70 -8.87
N ILE A 108 4.42 -7.62 -8.73
CA ILE A 108 5.56 -7.68 -9.64
C ILE A 108 5.06 -8.14 -11.01
N LYS A 109 5.33 -7.31 -12.03
CA LYS A 109 4.89 -7.60 -13.40
C LYS A 109 5.42 -8.96 -13.86
N PRO A 110 4.58 -9.81 -14.47
CA PRO A 110 5.02 -11.08 -15.04
C PRO A 110 6.20 -10.89 -15.98
N GLY A 111 7.18 -11.80 -15.92
CA GLY A 111 8.37 -11.78 -16.79
C GLY A 111 9.47 -10.79 -16.37
N ILE A 112 9.32 -10.08 -15.24
CA ILE A 112 10.35 -9.13 -14.79
C ILE A 112 11.61 -9.85 -14.33
N GLN A 113 11.48 -11.01 -13.68
CA GLN A 113 12.61 -11.82 -13.24
C GLN A 113 13.45 -12.27 -14.43
N GLU A 114 12.82 -12.79 -15.48
CA GLU A 114 13.51 -13.20 -16.72
C GLU A 114 14.26 -12.04 -17.37
N ARG A 115 13.68 -10.83 -17.34
CA ARG A 115 14.34 -9.63 -17.86
C ARG A 115 15.59 -9.28 -17.05
N PHE A 116 15.52 -9.32 -15.73
CA PHE A 116 16.69 -9.06 -14.88
C PHE A 116 17.75 -10.16 -15.02
N GLU A 117 17.36 -11.42 -15.16
CA GLU A 117 18.32 -12.48 -15.47
C GLU A 117 19.04 -12.27 -16.82
N ARG A 118 18.32 -11.82 -17.84
CA ARG A 118 18.94 -11.48 -19.14
C ARG A 118 19.94 -10.34 -19.01
N LEU A 119 19.58 -9.26 -18.27
CA LEU A 119 20.50 -8.15 -18.00
C LEU A 119 21.73 -8.62 -17.25
N ARG A 120 21.57 -9.47 -16.26
CA ARG A 120 22.68 -10.06 -15.48
C ARG A 120 23.63 -10.87 -16.37
N ARG A 121 23.10 -11.69 -17.29
CA ARG A 121 23.92 -12.42 -18.28
C ARG A 121 24.69 -11.52 -19.23
N MET A 122 24.20 -10.30 -19.44
CA MET A 122 24.88 -9.26 -20.23
C MET A 122 25.90 -8.46 -19.41
N GLY A 123 26.11 -8.80 -18.14
CA GLY A 123 27.01 -8.08 -17.23
C GLY A 123 26.43 -6.79 -16.63
N VAL A 124 25.13 -6.56 -16.77
CA VAL A 124 24.45 -5.39 -16.22
C VAL A 124 23.97 -5.71 -14.80
N LYS A 125 24.43 -4.94 -13.80
CA LYS A 125 23.93 -5.00 -12.44
C LYS A 125 22.61 -4.23 -12.31
N THR A 126 21.62 -4.83 -11.68
CA THR A 126 20.31 -4.21 -11.41
C THR A 126 20.20 -3.85 -9.93
N VAL A 127 19.81 -2.59 -9.65
CA VAL A 127 19.65 -2.09 -8.28
C VAL A 127 18.28 -1.43 -8.15
N MET A 128 17.49 -1.89 -7.19
CA MET A 128 16.22 -1.26 -6.85
C MET A 128 16.44 -0.14 -5.83
N VAL A 129 15.94 1.06 -6.12
CA VAL A 129 16.00 2.20 -5.19
C VAL A 129 14.58 2.63 -4.86
N THR A 130 14.17 2.47 -3.62
CA THR A 130 12.81 2.71 -3.15
C THR A 130 12.75 3.54 -1.87
N GLY A 131 11.66 4.27 -1.68
CA GLY A 131 11.36 4.96 -0.42
C GLY A 131 10.70 4.06 0.64
N ASP A 132 10.46 2.78 0.33
CA ASP A 132 9.86 1.83 1.27
C ASP A 132 10.82 1.46 2.39
N ASN A 133 10.26 0.92 3.48
CA ASN A 133 11.07 0.40 4.58
C ASN A 133 11.92 -0.83 4.15
N PRO A 134 13.00 -1.16 4.89
CA PRO A 134 13.93 -2.22 4.49
C PRO A 134 13.30 -3.61 4.34
N LEU A 135 12.27 -3.94 5.13
CA LEU A 135 11.60 -5.24 5.05
C LEU A 135 10.80 -5.38 3.75
N THR A 136 10.01 -4.37 3.42
CA THR A 136 9.24 -4.32 2.17
C THR A 136 10.18 -4.29 0.96
N ALA A 137 11.22 -3.45 1.01
CA ALA A 137 12.21 -3.36 -0.07
C ALA A 137 12.92 -4.70 -0.32
N LYS A 138 13.34 -5.39 0.73
CA LYS A 138 13.96 -6.70 0.64
C LYS A 138 13.03 -7.73 -0.02
N TYR A 139 11.78 -7.80 0.44
CA TYR A 139 10.79 -8.72 -0.09
C TYR A 139 10.54 -8.49 -1.59
N ILE A 140 10.37 -7.23 -2.01
CA ILE A 140 10.15 -6.88 -3.41
C ILE A 140 11.40 -7.18 -4.26
N ALA A 141 12.59 -6.85 -3.74
CA ALA A 141 13.87 -7.10 -4.42
C ALA A 141 14.10 -8.59 -4.68
N GLU A 142 13.87 -9.44 -3.67
CA GLU A 142 13.98 -10.89 -3.79
C GLU A 142 12.97 -11.45 -4.79
N LYS A 143 11.70 -11.00 -4.72
CA LYS A 143 10.68 -11.42 -5.68
C LYS A 143 10.93 -10.92 -7.11
N ALA A 144 11.46 -9.73 -7.28
CA ALA A 144 11.79 -9.18 -8.60
C ALA A 144 13.07 -9.79 -9.18
N GLY A 145 13.95 -10.32 -8.32
CA GLY A 145 15.22 -10.92 -8.73
C GLY A 145 16.27 -9.86 -9.12
N VAL A 146 16.25 -8.67 -8.50
CA VAL A 146 17.30 -7.66 -8.66
C VAL A 146 18.56 -8.06 -7.91
N ASP A 147 19.72 -7.50 -8.29
CA ASP A 147 21.00 -7.85 -7.67
C ASP A 147 21.25 -7.18 -6.33
N ASP A 148 20.60 -6.01 -6.13
CA ASP A 148 20.80 -5.21 -4.92
C ASP A 148 19.62 -4.27 -4.69
N PHE A 149 19.48 -3.70 -3.48
CA PHE A 149 18.43 -2.71 -3.21
C PHE A 149 18.87 -1.66 -2.21
N ILE A 150 18.26 -0.47 -2.31
CA ILE A 150 18.41 0.65 -1.37
C ILE A 150 17.00 1.03 -0.91
N ALA A 151 16.76 0.90 0.39
CA ALA A 151 15.49 1.22 1.04
C ALA A 151 15.53 2.65 1.65
N GLU A 152 14.36 3.17 2.01
CA GLU A 152 14.18 4.50 2.65
C GLU A 152 14.84 5.65 1.88
N ALA A 153 15.07 5.46 0.58
CA ALA A 153 15.75 6.44 -0.26
C ALA A 153 14.86 7.65 -0.56
N LYS A 154 15.37 8.82 -0.32
CA LYS A 154 14.78 10.08 -0.77
C LYS A 154 15.12 10.33 -2.25
N PRO A 155 14.40 11.25 -2.93
CA PRO A 155 14.71 11.60 -4.32
C PRO A 155 16.17 12.03 -4.54
N GLU A 156 16.75 12.73 -3.57
CA GLU A 156 18.14 13.18 -3.59
C GLU A 156 19.12 12.01 -3.55
N ASP A 157 18.85 11.01 -2.72
CA ASP A 157 19.70 9.82 -2.55
C ASP A 157 19.77 9.01 -3.86
N LYS A 158 18.66 8.96 -4.63
CA LYS A 158 18.62 8.32 -5.95
C LYS A 158 19.60 9.00 -6.93
N MET A 159 19.59 10.33 -6.94
CA MET A 159 20.49 11.12 -7.80
C MET A 159 21.94 10.97 -7.38
N GLU A 160 22.21 10.96 -6.09
CA GLU A 160 23.56 10.79 -5.55
C GLU A 160 24.12 9.41 -5.89
N TYR A 161 23.32 8.36 -5.74
CA TYR A 161 23.71 7.01 -6.12
C TYR A 161 24.09 6.91 -7.61
N ILE A 162 23.28 7.47 -8.50
CA ILE A 162 23.56 7.50 -9.94
C ILE A 162 24.89 8.21 -10.22
N LYS A 163 25.09 9.39 -9.65
CA LYS A 163 26.32 10.17 -9.83
C LYS A 163 27.56 9.41 -9.34
N LYS A 164 27.46 8.72 -8.21
CA LYS A 164 28.54 7.91 -7.64
C LYS A 164 28.93 6.75 -8.58
N GLU A 165 27.95 6.05 -9.13
CA GLU A 165 28.22 4.95 -10.08
C GLU A 165 28.81 5.47 -11.41
N GLN A 166 28.36 6.63 -11.90
CA GLN A 166 28.93 7.30 -13.08
C GLN A 166 30.39 7.77 -12.83
N GLN A 167 30.70 8.35 -11.66
CA GLN A 167 32.05 8.73 -11.28
C GLN A 167 32.99 7.53 -11.17
N ALA A 168 32.45 6.36 -10.82
CA ALA A 168 33.18 5.10 -10.83
C ALA A 168 33.40 4.52 -12.25
N GLY A 169 33.05 5.26 -13.31
CA GLY A 169 33.22 4.87 -14.70
C GLY A 169 32.19 3.88 -15.21
N LYS A 170 31.07 3.70 -14.50
CA LYS A 170 30.00 2.83 -14.95
C LYS A 170 28.98 3.61 -15.79
N LEU A 171 28.43 2.94 -16.79
CA LEU A 171 27.28 3.44 -17.54
C LEU A 171 26.00 3.14 -16.74
N VAL A 172 25.25 4.19 -16.38
CA VAL A 172 24.01 4.10 -15.61
C VAL A 172 22.88 4.75 -16.39
#